data_5c5e0becaeb463b23e7248c761604061
#
_entry.id   5c5e0becaeb463b23e7248c761604061
#
_cell.length_a   1.000
_cell.length_b   1.000
_cell.length_c   1.000
_cell.angle_alpha   90.00
_cell.angle_beta   90.00
_cell.angle_gamma   90.00
#
_symmetry.space_group_name_H-M   'P 1'
#
loop_
_entity.id
_entity.type
_entity.pdbx_description
1 polymer ?
#
loop_
_entity_poly.entity_id
_entity_poly.type
_entity_poly.pdbx_seq_one_letter_code
_entity_poly.pdbx_strand_id
1 'polypeptide(L)'
;MRQIKLTIILVLLFSVSSFSQIQIEKGKQINLKHANSLKGDKRQGYQRLIGAVAFEQEGMVLTCDSAHFYNEANSLNAFGHVHIQQGDSLTIYSDILKYNGNERIAELKKNVRMIEKDMTLTTDAITYDINAKLAIYTSGGKIINKDNILTSKIGTYSTQRKVLTFKKNVLLVNPEYVMKCDTLQYMPISKTSYFVGPTTIKAENGSNVIYCENGYYNTLTDICQFQKNAYIITNDQTIKGDSIWYNRKIGIGKAMKNVKLIDTTQDITILGDLAIHYEFLDQSMVTGNALFIQAFQEDSLF
;
A
#
# COMPACT_ATOMS: atom_id res chain seq x y z
N MET A 1 -78.97 -36.28 -7.16
CA MET A 1 -77.63 -36.44 -6.54
C MET A 1 -76.58 -36.21 -7.62
N ARG A 2 -75.90 -35.08 -7.57
CA ARG A 2 -74.97 -34.61 -8.60
C ARG A 2 -73.53 -35.01 -8.21
N GLN A 3 -72.90 -35.84 -9.00
CA GLN A 3 -71.51 -36.24 -8.79
C GLN A 3 -70.61 -35.09 -9.31
N ILE A 4 -69.74 -34.60 -8.42
CA ILE A 4 -68.72 -33.62 -8.74
C ILE A 4 -67.45 -34.41 -9.14
N LYS A 5 -67.06 -34.30 -10.43
CA LYS A 5 -65.78 -34.83 -10.90
C LYS A 5 -64.67 -33.84 -10.55
N LEU A 6 -63.76 -34.26 -9.66
CA LEU A 6 -62.56 -33.52 -9.29
C LEU A 6 -61.49 -33.76 -10.36
N THR A 7 -61.20 -32.79 -11.21
CA THR A 7 -60.12 -32.84 -12.17
C THR A 7 -58.86 -32.29 -11.52
N ILE A 8 -57.89 -33.12 -11.21
CA ILE A 8 -56.59 -32.72 -10.69
C ILE A 8 -55.72 -32.25 -11.88
N ILE A 9 -55.51 -30.96 -11.99
CA ILE A 9 -54.53 -30.37 -12.93
C ILE A 9 -53.15 -30.41 -12.26
N LEU A 10 -52.29 -31.31 -12.75
CA LEU A 10 -50.90 -31.40 -12.36
C LEU A 10 -50.11 -30.29 -13.08
N VAL A 11 -49.84 -29.19 -12.40
CA VAL A 11 -48.97 -28.11 -12.92
C VAL A 11 -47.52 -28.52 -12.65
N LEU A 12 -46.82 -28.99 -13.68
CA LEU A 12 -45.39 -29.24 -13.68
C LEU A 12 -44.69 -27.86 -13.74
N LEU A 13 -44.23 -27.38 -12.58
CA LEU A 13 -43.33 -26.24 -12.47
C LEU A 13 -41.93 -26.65 -12.96
N PHE A 14 -41.64 -26.39 -14.24
CA PHE A 14 -40.29 -26.36 -14.74
C PHE A 14 -39.59 -25.14 -14.13
N SER A 15 -38.83 -25.33 -13.06
CA SER A 15 -37.85 -24.35 -12.60
C SER A 15 -36.70 -24.27 -13.62
N VAL A 16 -36.79 -23.34 -14.56
CA VAL A 16 -35.65 -22.96 -15.39
C VAL A 16 -34.67 -22.25 -14.50
N SER A 17 -33.64 -22.97 -14.03
CA SER A 17 -32.47 -22.37 -13.41
C SER A 17 -31.79 -21.49 -14.47
N SER A 18 -32.07 -20.19 -14.41
CA SER A 18 -31.34 -19.21 -15.17
C SER A 18 -29.90 -19.20 -14.66
N PHE A 19 -29.03 -19.98 -15.27
CA PHE A 19 -27.59 -19.76 -15.16
C PHE A 19 -27.34 -18.38 -15.76
N SER A 20 -27.24 -17.38 -14.90
CA SER A 20 -26.68 -16.09 -15.29
C SER A 20 -25.23 -16.36 -15.73
N GLN A 21 -25.03 -16.51 -17.03
CA GLN A 21 -23.71 -16.44 -17.61
C GLN A 21 -23.20 -15.05 -17.30
N ILE A 22 -22.19 -14.98 -16.44
CA ILE A 22 -21.38 -13.75 -16.31
C ILE A 22 -20.77 -13.55 -17.69
N GLN A 23 -21.39 -12.72 -18.49
CA GLN A 23 -20.76 -12.21 -19.71
C GLN A 23 -19.61 -11.32 -19.23
N ILE A 24 -18.40 -11.83 -19.31
CA ILE A 24 -17.19 -11.00 -19.24
C ILE A 24 -17.32 -10.07 -20.45
N GLU A 25 -17.62 -8.80 -20.19
CA GLU A 25 -17.61 -7.77 -21.25
C GLU A 25 -16.25 -7.83 -21.92
N LYS A 26 -16.26 -8.26 -23.18
CA LYS A 26 -15.04 -8.33 -23.99
C LYS A 26 -14.52 -6.90 -24.10
N GLY A 27 -13.33 -6.63 -23.56
CA GLY A 27 -12.73 -5.29 -23.63
C GLY A 27 -12.76 -4.76 -25.08
N LYS A 28 -12.92 -3.45 -25.22
CA LYS A 28 -12.89 -2.84 -26.57
C LYS A 28 -11.59 -3.18 -27.28
N GLN A 29 -11.65 -3.17 -28.59
CA GLN A 29 -10.51 -3.52 -29.44
C GLN A 29 -9.35 -2.52 -29.26
N ILE A 30 -8.12 -3.03 -29.24
CA ILE A 30 -6.91 -2.21 -29.33
C ILE A 30 -6.83 -1.64 -30.76
N ASN A 31 -6.75 -0.32 -30.89
CA ASN A 31 -6.69 0.38 -32.16
C ASN A 31 -5.24 0.81 -32.46
N LEU A 32 -4.69 0.34 -33.56
CA LEU A 32 -3.44 0.88 -34.10
C LEU A 32 -3.70 2.28 -34.66
N LYS A 33 -2.99 3.27 -34.16
CA LYS A 33 -3.07 4.67 -34.63
C LYS A 33 -1.95 5.02 -35.60
N HIS A 34 -0.74 4.54 -35.34
CA HIS A 34 0.42 4.86 -36.16
C HIS A 34 1.48 3.77 -36.12
N ALA A 35 2.19 3.58 -37.21
CA ALA A 35 3.47 2.89 -37.33
C ALA A 35 4.15 3.32 -38.63
N ASN A 36 5.46 3.53 -38.62
CA ASN A 36 6.21 3.87 -39.85
C ASN A 36 6.25 2.70 -40.84
N SER A 37 6.26 1.46 -40.34
CA SER A 37 6.28 0.24 -41.16
C SER A 37 5.46 -0.86 -40.50
N LEU A 38 4.70 -1.58 -41.35
CA LEU A 38 3.92 -2.75 -40.97
C LEU A 38 4.33 -3.93 -41.84
N LYS A 39 4.73 -5.04 -41.23
CA LYS A 39 5.01 -6.33 -41.92
C LYS A 39 4.12 -7.39 -41.30
N GLY A 40 3.26 -8.00 -42.13
CA GLY A 40 2.43 -9.14 -41.74
C GLY A 40 3.04 -10.45 -42.24
N ASP A 41 3.11 -11.46 -41.40
CA ASP A 41 3.34 -12.85 -41.81
C ASP A 41 2.21 -13.70 -41.21
N LYS A 42 1.36 -14.23 -42.09
CA LYS A 42 0.22 -15.07 -41.67
C LYS A 42 0.65 -16.30 -40.87
N ARG A 43 1.88 -16.79 -41.09
CA ARG A 43 2.41 -17.96 -40.37
C ARG A 43 2.78 -17.66 -38.92
N GLN A 44 3.08 -16.38 -38.60
CA GLN A 44 3.47 -15.97 -37.26
C GLN A 44 2.30 -15.53 -36.39
N GLY A 45 1.11 -15.32 -36.98
CA GLY A 45 -0.10 -14.92 -36.26
C GLY A 45 -0.08 -13.50 -35.67
N TYR A 46 0.92 -12.68 -36.05
CA TYR A 46 1.01 -11.28 -35.62
C TYR A 46 1.51 -10.35 -36.70
N GLN A 47 1.21 -9.08 -36.56
CA GLN A 47 1.76 -8.01 -37.35
C GLN A 47 2.96 -7.39 -36.63
N ARG A 48 4.10 -7.29 -37.30
CA ARG A 48 5.28 -6.59 -36.78
C ARG A 48 5.21 -5.14 -37.19
N LEU A 49 5.18 -4.26 -36.21
CA LEU A 49 5.13 -2.81 -36.33
C LEU A 49 6.47 -2.21 -35.93
N ILE A 50 6.97 -1.24 -36.67
CA ILE A 50 8.30 -0.64 -36.46
C ILE A 50 8.22 0.86 -36.69
N GLY A 51 8.81 1.61 -35.75
CA GLY A 51 9.01 3.05 -35.75
C GLY A 51 7.78 3.86 -35.38
N ALA A 52 7.89 4.66 -34.38
CA ALA A 52 6.85 5.56 -33.81
C ALA A 52 5.48 4.86 -33.67
N VAL A 53 5.50 3.62 -33.14
CA VAL A 53 4.27 2.84 -32.99
C VAL A 53 3.37 3.45 -31.93
N ALA A 54 2.09 3.62 -32.26
CA ALA A 54 1.08 4.17 -31.33
C ALA A 54 -0.21 3.36 -31.39
N PHE A 55 -0.73 3.03 -30.22
CA PHE A 55 -2.03 2.37 -30.01
C PHE A 55 -2.92 3.20 -29.11
N GLU A 56 -4.21 2.95 -29.19
CA GLU A 56 -5.23 3.53 -28.31
C GLU A 56 -6.27 2.48 -27.95
N GLN A 57 -6.66 2.44 -26.68
CA GLN A 57 -7.82 1.68 -26.19
C GLN A 57 -8.49 2.43 -25.03
N GLU A 58 -9.76 2.82 -25.22
CA GLU A 58 -10.59 3.48 -24.19
C GLU A 58 -9.90 4.67 -23.49
N GLY A 59 -9.25 5.53 -24.26
CA GLY A 59 -8.55 6.71 -23.74
C GLY A 59 -7.16 6.43 -23.15
N MET A 60 -6.72 5.18 -23.11
CA MET A 60 -5.32 4.83 -22.84
C MET A 60 -4.53 4.92 -24.14
N VAL A 61 -3.46 5.70 -24.15
CA VAL A 61 -2.53 5.83 -25.26
C VAL A 61 -1.24 5.09 -24.92
N LEU A 62 -0.78 4.25 -25.85
CA LEU A 62 0.48 3.51 -25.75
C LEU A 62 1.35 3.85 -26.94
N THR A 63 2.62 4.19 -26.69
CA THR A 63 3.64 4.38 -27.74
C THR A 63 4.87 3.53 -27.45
N CYS A 64 5.60 3.12 -28.51
CA CYS A 64 6.84 2.35 -28.42
C CYS A 64 7.65 2.40 -29.73
N ASP A 65 8.87 1.88 -29.70
CA ASP A 65 9.71 1.80 -30.91
C ASP A 65 9.23 0.71 -31.87
N SER A 66 8.79 -0.43 -31.34
CA SER A 66 8.28 -1.55 -32.13
C SER A 66 7.29 -2.40 -31.37
N ALA A 67 6.43 -3.12 -32.07
CA ALA A 67 5.47 -4.02 -31.44
C ALA A 67 5.19 -5.26 -32.30
N HIS A 68 4.82 -6.35 -31.64
CA HIS A 68 4.11 -7.48 -32.23
C HIS A 68 2.64 -7.34 -31.86
N PHE A 69 1.79 -7.13 -32.84
CA PHE A 69 0.35 -6.92 -32.65
C PHE A 69 -0.44 -8.13 -33.09
N TYR A 70 -1.15 -8.75 -32.17
CA TYR A 70 -2.01 -9.92 -32.36
C TYR A 70 -3.47 -9.45 -32.41
N ASN A 71 -3.87 -8.99 -33.63
CA ASN A 71 -5.17 -8.34 -33.79
C ASN A 71 -6.36 -9.26 -33.42
N GLU A 72 -6.32 -10.53 -33.81
CA GLU A 72 -7.38 -11.50 -33.50
C GLU A 72 -7.46 -11.80 -31.99
N ALA A 73 -6.31 -11.88 -31.32
CA ALA A 73 -6.22 -12.08 -29.89
C ALA A 73 -6.41 -10.79 -29.06
N ASN A 74 -6.56 -9.64 -29.71
CA ASN A 74 -6.65 -8.32 -29.10
C ASN A 74 -5.53 -8.09 -28.07
N SER A 75 -4.28 -8.38 -28.46
CA SER A 75 -3.13 -8.29 -27.58
C SER A 75 -1.89 -7.77 -28.30
N LEU A 76 -0.90 -7.31 -27.56
CA LEU A 76 0.35 -6.84 -28.13
C LEU A 76 1.54 -7.08 -27.19
N ASN A 77 2.73 -7.19 -27.78
CA ASN A 77 4.01 -7.06 -27.10
C ASN A 77 4.70 -5.83 -27.68
N ALA A 78 5.02 -4.85 -26.83
CA ALA A 78 5.72 -3.62 -27.21
C ALA A 78 7.16 -3.64 -26.69
N PHE A 79 8.07 -3.04 -27.47
CA PHE A 79 9.50 -3.06 -27.21
C PHE A 79 10.11 -1.68 -27.49
N GLY A 80 11.00 -1.25 -26.60
CA GLY A 80 11.76 -0.01 -26.66
C GLY A 80 10.89 1.22 -26.37
N HIS A 81 11.36 2.06 -25.46
CA HIS A 81 10.73 3.33 -25.06
C HIS A 81 9.20 3.23 -24.90
N VAL A 82 8.75 2.12 -24.29
CA VAL A 82 7.32 1.96 -24.04
C VAL A 82 6.83 3.07 -23.13
N HIS A 83 5.79 3.76 -23.56
CA HIS A 83 5.15 4.84 -22.84
C HIS A 83 3.64 4.63 -22.85
N ILE A 84 3.03 4.57 -21.68
CA ILE A 84 1.58 4.47 -21.48
C ILE A 84 1.11 5.73 -20.78
N GLN A 85 0.06 6.33 -21.33
CA GLN A 85 -0.64 7.44 -20.70
C GLN A 85 -2.10 7.09 -20.51
N GLN A 86 -2.62 7.26 -19.28
CA GLN A 86 -4.02 7.07 -18.96
C GLN A 86 -4.56 8.33 -18.26
N GLY A 87 -5.37 9.10 -18.97
CA GLY A 87 -5.81 10.42 -18.53
C GLY A 87 -4.63 11.36 -18.29
N ASP A 88 -4.86 12.39 -17.46
CA ASP A 88 -3.86 13.43 -17.19
C ASP A 88 -2.93 13.10 -16.00
N SER A 89 -3.22 12.02 -15.28
CA SER A 89 -2.58 11.77 -13.97
C SER A 89 -1.62 10.58 -13.95
N LEU A 90 -1.76 9.60 -14.84
CA LEU A 90 -0.96 8.38 -14.82
C LEU A 90 -0.10 8.25 -16.07
N THR A 91 1.20 8.16 -15.87
CA THR A 91 2.19 7.91 -16.92
C THR A 91 3.08 6.75 -16.52
N ILE A 92 3.30 5.79 -17.42
CA ILE A 92 4.16 4.64 -17.18
C ILE A 92 5.17 4.49 -18.31
N TYR A 93 6.43 4.25 -17.96
CA TYR A 93 7.54 3.96 -18.88
C TYR A 93 8.09 2.56 -18.60
N SER A 94 8.56 1.87 -19.63
CA SER A 94 9.30 0.62 -19.53
C SER A 94 10.02 0.29 -20.84
N ASP A 95 10.87 -0.74 -20.84
CA ASP A 95 11.50 -1.22 -22.08
C ASP A 95 10.64 -2.28 -22.77
N ILE A 96 9.81 -3.01 -22.02
CA ILE A 96 9.00 -4.11 -22.51
C ILE A 96 7.61 -4.04 -21.89
N LEU A 97 6.59 -4.22 -22.73
CA LEU A 97 5.21 -4.42 -22.29
C LEU A 97 4.62 -5.64 -22.98
N LYS A 98 3.90 -6.47 -22.22
CA LYS A 98 2.94 -7.43 -22.73
C LYS A 98 1.56 -6.99 -22.29
N TYR A 99 0.66 -6.78 -23.23
CA TYR A 99 -0.69 -6.28 -22.95
C TYR A 99 -1.76 -7.21 -23.56
N ASN A 100 -2.69 -7.62 -22.73
CA ASN A 100 -3.90 -8.35 -23.12
C ASN A 100 -5.10 -7.39 -23.05
N GLY A 101 -5.61 -6.97 -24.22
CA GLY A 101 -6.71 -6.01 -24.31
C GLY A 101 -8.06 -6.60 -23.91
N ASN A 102 -8.26 -7.93 -23.99
CA ASN A 102 -9.49 -8.59 -23.57
C ASN A 102 -9.58 -8.67 -22.05
N GLU A 103 -8.47 -9.03 -21.40
CA GLU A 103 -8.36 -9.09 -19.93
C GLU A 103 -8.06 -7.72 -19.31
N ARG A 104 -7.51 -6.81 -20.13
CA ARG A 104 -7.02 -5.48 -19.71
C ARG A 104 -5.91 -5.57 -18.67
N ILE A 105 -4.99 -6.51 -18.88
CA ILE A 105 -3.81 -6.71 -18.03
C ILE A 105 -2.56 -6.27 -18.79
N ALA A 106 -1.78 -5.39 -18.16
CA ALA A 106 -0.49 -4.91 -18.62
C ALA A 106 0.63 -5.47 -17.73
N GLU A 107 1.56 -6.21 -18.34
CA GLU A 107 2.81 -6.66 -17.71
C GLU A 107 3.98 -5.83 -18.28
N LEU A 108 4.55 -4.97 -17.45
CA LEU A 108 5.69 -4.12 -17.82
C LEU A 108 6.96 -4.65 -17.16
N LYS A 109 8.06 -4.63 -17.93
CA LYS A 109 9.36 -5.17 -17.48
C LYS A 109 10.50 -4.29 -17.97
N LYS A 110 11.57 -4.28 -17.17
CA LYS A 110 12.81 -3.52 -17.34
C LYS A 110 12.59 -2.00 -17.29
N ASN A 111 13.32 -1.36 -16.42
CA ASN A 111 13.33 0.09 -16.23
C ASN A 111 11.93 0.69 -16.04
N VAL A 112 11.05 -0.04 -15.33
CA VAL A 112 9.67 0.43 -15.11
C VAL A 112 9.67 1.66 -14.22
N ARG A 113 9.06 2.74 -14.71
CA ARG A 113 8.85 3.98 -13.96
C ARG A 113 7.39 4.42 -14.12
N MET A 114 6.67 4.45 -13.03
CA MET A 114 5.27 4.88 -12.96
C MET A 114 5.20 6.21 -12.21
N ILE A 115 4.56 7.19 -12.82
CA ILE A 115 4.40 8.54 -12.27
C ILE A 115 2.90 8.81 -12.11
N GLU A 116 2.49 9.16 -10.90
CA GLU A 116 1.14 9.63 -10.61
C GLU A 116 1.25 10.84 -9.67
N LYS A 117 0.91 12.03 -10.17
CA LYS A 117 1.07 13.31 -9.44
C LYS A 117 2.50 13.48 -8.92
N ASP A 118 2.65 13.63 -7.61
CA ASP A 118 3.94 13.82 -6.92
C ASP A 118 4.65 12.51 -6.59
N MET A 119 4.10 11.36 -6.98
CA MET A 119 4.64 10.04 -6.68
C MET A 119 5.33 9.43 -7.90
N THR A 120 6.54 8.96 -7.71
CA THR A 120 7.28 8.15 -8.71
C THR A 120 7.63 6.79 -8.11
N LEU A 121 7.14 5.73 -8.74
CA LEU A 121 7.54 4.35 -8.46
C LEU A 121 8.55 3.90 -9.51
N THR A 122 9.65 3.28 -9.09
CA THR A 122 10.59 2.55 -9.94
C THR A 122 10.70 1.10 -9.51
N THR A 123 10.70 0.16 -10.47
CA THR A 123 10.78 -1.29 -10.24
C THR A 123 11.26 -1.99 -11.51
N ASP A 124 11.70 -3.24 -11.40
CA ASP A 124 12.07 -4.04 -12.59
C ASP A 124 10.86 -4.62 -13.32
N ALA A 125 9.76 -4.86 -12.59
CA ALA A 125 8.54 -5.38 -13.18
C ALA A 125 7.30 -4.96 -12.38
N ILE A 126 6.21 -4.66 -13.11
CA ILE A 126 4.90 -4.38 -12.54
C ILE A 126 3.81 -5.02 -13.39
N THR A 127 2.79 -5.55 -12.75
CA THR A 127 1.54 -5.98 -13.39
C THR A 127 0.45 -5.00 -13.01
N TYR A 128 -0.26 -4.47 -13.99
CA TYR A 128 -1.40 -3.59 -13.79
C TYR A 128 -2.67 -4.22 -14.39
N ASP A 129 -3.59 -4.60 -13.53
CA ASP A 129 -4.94 -4.99 -13.88
C ASP A 129 -5.83 -3.74 -13.92
N ILE A 130 -6.21 -3.33 -15.13
CA ILE A 130 -6.99 -2.11 -15.36
C ILE A 130 -8.44 -2.28 -14.87
N ASN A 131 -9.02 -3.49 -14.99
CA ASN A 131 -10.38 -3.77 -14.52
C ASN A 131 -10.45 -3.79 -13.00
N ALA A 132 -9.54 -4.50 -12.35
CA ALA A 132 -9.44 -4.53 -10.89
C ALA A 132 -8.86 -3.22 -10.31
N LYS A 133 -8.33 -2.34 -11.17
CA LYS A 133 -7.65 -1.10 -10.77
C LYS A 133 -6.55 -1.37 -9.75
N LEU A 134 -5.73 -2.39 -10.01
CA LEU A 134 -4.73 -2.91 -9.10
C LEU A 134 -3.36 -3.02 -9.78
N ALA A 135 -2.39 -2.32 -9.25
CA ALA A 135 -0.98 -2.45 -9.65
C ALA A 135 -0.22 -3.27 -8.60
N ILE A 136 0.64 -4.20 -9.05
CA ILE A 136 1.41 -5.08 -8.18
C ILE A 136 2.84 -5.21 -8.70
N TYR A 137 3.82 -5.01 -7.82
CA TYR A 137 5.21 -5.42 -8.04
C TYR A 137 5.68 -6.40 -6.96
N THR A 138 6.57 -7.33 -7.35
CA THR A 138 7.13 -8.37 -6.46
C THR A 138 8.64 -8.48 -6.55
N SER A 139 9.27 -7.74 -7.45
CA SER A 139 10.71 -7.73 -7.71
C SER A 139 11.51 -6.74 -6.86
N GLY A 140 10.84 -6.01 -5.99
CA GLY A 140 11.36 -4.85 -5.29
C GLY A 140 10.94 -3.56 -5.98
N GLY A 141 10.72 -2.52 -5.20
CA GLY A 141 10.33 -1.22 -5.71
C GLY A 141 10.80 -0.09 -4.81
N LYS A 142 11.03 1.07 -5.43
CA LYS A 142 11.37 2.32 -4.76
C LYS A 142 10.33 3.37 -5.14
N ILE A 143 9.73 3.97 -4.12
CA ILE A 143 8.79 5.09 -4.30
C ILE A 143 9.43 6.35 -3.74
N ILE A 144 9.34 7.41 -4.52
CA ILE A 144 9.71 8.76 -4.10
C ILE A 144 8.46 9.61 -4.14
N ASN A 145 8.15 10.26 -3.02
CA ASN A 145 7.06 11.23 -2.91
C ASN A 145 7.55 12.40 -2.06
N LYS A 146 7.84 13.53 -2.69
CA LYS A 146 8.50 14.68 -2.05
C LYS A 146 9.79 14.23 -1.35
N ASP A 147 9.89 14.44 -0.04
CA ASP A 147 11.05 14.12 0.78
C ASP A 147 11.04 12.67 1.30
N ASN A 148 9.99 11.91 1.00
CA ASN A 148 9.86 10.52 1.43
C ASN A 148 10.42 9.55 0.39
N ILE A 149 11.27 8.64 0.82
CA ILE A 149 11.79 7.52 0.02
C ILE A 149 11.35 6.23 0.70
N LEU A 150 10.55 5.44 0.00
CA LEU A 150 10.09 4.15 0.48
C LEU A 150 10.61 3.04 -0.41
N THR A 151 11.15 1.99 0.19
CA THR A 151 11.52 0.75 -0.51
C THR A 151 10.83 -0.44 0.12
N SER A 152 10.47 -1.44 -0.69
CA SER A 152 9.94 -2.72 -0.21
C SER A 152 10.13 -3.81 -1.24
N LYS A 153 10.04 -5.08 -0.83
CA LYS A 153 10.12 -6.21 -1.77
C LYS A 153 8.84 -6.36 -2.59
N ILE A 154 7.69 -6.12 -1.98
CA ILE A 154 6.37 -6.26 -2.60
C ILE A 154 5.60 -4.98 -2.36
N GLY A 155 4.93 -4.48 -3.39
CA GLY A 155 3.99 -3.38 -3.27
C GLY A 155 2.73 -3.61 -4.08
N THR A 156 1.62 -3.15 -3.55
CA THR A 156 0.33 -3.13 -4.23
C THR A 156 -0.29 -1.74 -4.13
N TYR A 157 -0.89 -1.29 -5.21
CA TYR A 157 -1.65 -0.04 -5.24
C TYR A 157 -3.03 -0.28 -5.83
N SER A 158 -4.07 -0.14 -5.00
CA SER A 158 -5.46 -0.11 -5.45
C SER A 158 -5.86 1.32 -5.79
N THR A 159 -5.96 1.62 -7.08
CA THR A 159 -6.38 2.96 -7.54
C THR A 159 -7.85 3.25 -7.24
N GLN A 160 -8.68 2.21 -7.08
CA GLN A 160 -10.09 2.34 -6.68
C GLN A 160 -10.24 2.68 -5.20
N ARG A 161 -9.56 1.93 -4.33
CA ARG A 161 -9.63 2.12 -2.86
C ARG A 161 -8.72 3.24 -2.39
N LYS A 162 -7.80 3.70 -3.25
CA LYS A 162 -6.72 4.64 -2.88
C LYS A 162 -5.90 4.14 -1.69
N VAL A 163 -5.50 2.85 -1.72
CA VAL A 163 -4.70 2.21 -0.68
C VAL A 163 -3.43 1.67 -1.29
N LEU A 164 -2.30 2.06 -0.70
CA LEU A 164 -0.99 1.49 -0.99
C LEU A 164 -0.62 0.52 0.14
N THR A 165 -0.11 -0.66 -0.23
CA THR A 165 0.37 -1.64 0.75
C THR A 165 1.75 -2.11 0.35
N PHE A 166 2.70 -2.06 1.28
CA PHE A 166 4.09 -2.46 1.11
C PHE A 166 4.41 -3.56 2.08
N LYS A 167 5.09 -4.60 1.62
CA LYS A 167 5.42 -5.79 2.42
C LYS A 167 6.84 -6.24 2.19
N LYS A 168 7.40 -6.83 3.23
CA LYS A 168 8.74 -7.41 3.29
C LYS A 168 9.85 -6.38 3.12
N ASN A 169 10.63 -6.20 4.17
CA ASN A 169 11.75 -5.27 4.23
C ASN A 169 11.34 -3.83 3.87
N VAL A 170 10.23 -3.38 4.43
CA VAL A 170 9.78 -2.00 4.21
C VAL A 170 10.73 -1.06 4.93
N LEU A 171 11.32 -0.14 4.17
CA LEU A 171 12.15 0.95 4.67
C LEU A 171 11.58 2.27 4.16
N LEU A 172 11.19 3.14 5.07
CA LEU A 172 10.79 4.52 4.78
C LEU A 172 11.83 5.46 5.37
N VAL A 173 12.39 6.29 4.52
CA VAL A 173 13.33 7.36 4.89
C VAL A 173 12.66 8.70 4.66
N ASN A 174 12.64 9.51 5.69
CA ASN A 174 12.16 10.89 5.70
C ASN A 174 13.25 11.75 6.34
N PRO A 175 13.37 13.07 6.08
CA PRO A 175 14.36 13.93 6.70
C PRO A 175 14.37 13.92 8.23
N GLU A 176 13.25 13.60 8.86
CA GLU A 176 13.11 13.61 10.32
C GLU A 176 13.31 12.21 10.95
N TYR A 177 13.04 11.13 10.19
CA TYR A 177 13.10 9.77 10.73
C TYR A 177 13.34 8.69 9.67
N VAL A 178 13.79 7.54 10.15
CA VAL A 178 13.88 6.29 9.39
C VAL A 178 12.97 5.25 10.04
N MET A 179 12.03 4.70 9.24
CA MET A 179 11.13 3.62 9.68
C MET A 179 11.49 2.32 8.99
N LYS A 180 11.59 1.23 9.75
CA LYS A 180 11.67 -0.16 9.27
C LYS A 180 10.47 -0.93 9.78
N CYS A 181 9.75 -1.62 8.90
CA CYS A 181 8.62 -2.46 9.29
C CYS A 181 8.44 -3.66 8.35
N ASP A 182 7.63 -4.64 8.77
CA ASP A 182 7.29 -5.77 7.89
C ASP A 182 6.25 -5.35 6.84
N THR A 183 5.18 -4.72 7.28
CA THR A 183 4.09 -4.28 6.41
C THR A 183 3.67 -2.84 6.76
N LEU A 184 3.62 -1.99 5.72
CA LEU A 184 3.10 -0.64 5.79
C LEU A 184 1.91 -0.50 4.86
N GLN A 185 0.79 0.00 5.38
CA GLN A 185 -0.38 0.37 4.58
C GLN A 185 -0.62 1.88 4.69
N TYR A 186 -0.71 2.56 3.56
CA TYR A 186 -0.97 4.00 3.51
C TYR A 186 -2.30 4.30 2.82
N MET A 187 -3.11 5.11 3.45
CA MET A 187 -4.40 5.61 2.96
C MET A 187 -4.30 7.11 2.67
N PRO A 188 -4.04 7.53 1.43
CA PRO A 188 -3.85 8.95 1.08
C PRO A 188 -5.05 9.85 1.40
N ILE A 189 -6.27 9.32 1.33
CA ILE A 189 -7.50 10.11 1.60
C ILE A 189 -7.58 10.50 3.08
N SER A 190 -7.42 9.53 3.98
CA SER A 190 -7.43 9.77 5.43
C SER A 190 -6.09 10.24 5.97
N LYS A 191 -5.04 10.24 5.12
CA LYS A 191 -3.66 10.52 5.51
C LYS A 191 -3.17 9.66 6.69
N THR A 192 -3.57 8.39 6.70
CA THR A 192 -3.24 7.44 7.77
C THR A 192 -2.29 6.37 7.26
N SER A 193 -1.22 6.16 8.00
CA SER A 193 -0.28 5.04 7.85
C SER A 193 -0.54 4.01 8.95
N TYR A 194 -0.72 2.75 8.57
CA TYR A 194 -0.83 1.61 9.49
C TYR A 194 0.43 0.77 9.37
N PHE A 195 1.04 0.40 10.49
CA PHE A 195 2.17 -0.53 10.55
C PHE A 195 1.71 -1.85 11.13
N VAL A 196 2.07 -2.95 10.50
CA VAL A 196 1.70 -4.30 10.93
C VAL A 196 2.95 -5.16 10.98
N GLY A 197 3.17 -5.85 12.09
CA GLY A 197 4.39 -6.58 12.40
C GLY A 197 5.46 -5.69 13.05
N PRO A 198 6.62 -6.26 13.41
CA PRO A 198 7.70 -5.54 14.07
C PRO A 198 8.07 -4.26 13.30
N THR A 199 7.97 -3.14 14.01
CA THR A 199 8.20 -1.80 13.46
C THR A 199 9.13 -1.03 14.37
N THR A 200 10.18 -0.46 13.79
CA THR A 200 11.12 0.45 14.48
C THR A 200 11.16 1.78 13.74
N ILE A 201 10.97 2.87 14.46
CA ILE A 201 11.08 4.25 13.96
C ILE A 201 12.21 4.93 14.74
N LYS A 202 13.20 5.47 14.04
CA LYS A 202 14.34 6.18 14.63
C LYS A 202 14.36 7.60 14.12
N ALA A 203 14.49 8.57 15.02
CA ALA A 203 14.76 9.94 14.62
C ALA A 203 16.11 10.02 13.91
N GLU A 204 16.24 10.91 12.92
CA GLU A 204 17.47 11.05 12.12
C GLU A 204 18.68 11.44 12.99
N ASN A 205 18.47 12.29 13.99
CA ASN A 205 19.49 12.68 14.97
C ASN A 205 19.79 11.61 16.03
N GLY A 206 19.15 10.42 15.94
CA GLY A 206 19.33 9.32 16.88
C GLY A 206 18.71 9.52 18.27
N SER A 207 18.10 10.67 18.55
CA SER A 207 17.58 11.01 19.89
C SER A 207 16.45 10.10 20.36
N ASN A 208 15.64 9.59 19.45
CA ASN A 208 14.44 8.83 19.79
C ASN A 208 14.35 7.53 19.00
N VAL A 209 13.96 6.46 19.67
CA VAL A 209 13.64 5.17 19.05
C VAL A 209 12.26 4.74 19.53
N ILE A 210 11.37 4.43 18.58
CA ILE A 210 10.04 3.88 18.84
C ILE A 210 10.01 2.46 18.31
N TYR A 211 9.45 1.54 19.09
CA TYR A 211 9.15 0.18 18.68
C TYR A 211 7.69 -0.16 18.94
N CYS A 212 7.08 -0.93 18.06
CA CYS A 212 5.77 -1.57 18.24
C CYS A 212 5.62 -2.75 17.29
N GLU A 213 4.62 -3.59 17.51
CA GLU A 213 4.26 -4.65 16.56
C GLU A 213 3.02 -4.31 15.73
N ASN A 214 2.22 -3.35 16.17
CA ASN A 214 1.13 -2.73 15.42
C ASN A 214 1.02 -1.25 15.78
N GLY A 215 0.54 -0.45 14.87
CA GLY A 215 0.29 0.95 15.15
C GLY A 215 -0.26 1.70 13.96
N TYR A 216 -0.57 2.95 14.20
CA TYR A 216 -0.92 3.89 13.13
C TYR A 216 -0.44 5.30 13.46
N TYR A 217 -0.29 6.09 12.41
CA TYR A 217 -0.08 7.53 12.48
C TYR A 217 -0.99 8.23 11.46
N ASN A 218 -1.75 9.19 11.92
CA ASN A 218 -2.60 10.04 11.10
C ASN A 218 -2.04 11.45 11.04
N THR A 219 -1.58 11.89 9.85
CA THR A 219 -0.96 13.19 9.67
C THR A 219 -1.93 14.37 9.63
N LEU A 220 -3.25 14.15 9.51
CA LEU A 220 -4.25 15.23 9.62
C LEU A 220 -4.57 15.58 11.07
N THR A 221 -4.69 14.55 11.90
CA THR A 221 -5.04 14.72 13.32
C THR A 221 -3.81 14.85 14.20
N ASP A 222 -2.63 14.48 13.68
CA ASP A 222 -1.38 14.35 14.43
C ASP A 222 -1.48 13.36 15.60
N ILE A 223 -2.30 12.32 15.42
CA ILE A 223 -2.48 11.26 16.42
C ILE A 223 -1.72 10.02 15.94
N CYS A 224 -0.94 9.44 16.86
CA CYS A 224 -0.35 8.13 16.68
C CYS A 224 -0.74 7.18 17.81
N GLN A 225 -0.69 5.89 17.51
CA GLN A 225 -0.83 4.83 18.48
C GLN A 225 0.12 3.68 18.12
N PHE A 226 0.84 3.20 19.11
CA PHE A 226 1.76 2.07 19.07
C PHE A 226 1.23 0.99 19.99
N GLN A 227 1.15 -0.24 19.54
CA GLN A 227 0.53 -1.35 20.26
C GLN A 227 1.40 -2.59 20.21
N LYS A 228 1.20 -3.47 21.16
CA LYS A 228 1.95 -4.71 21.38
C LYS A 228 3.43 -4.46 21.56
N ASN A 229 3.89 -4.66 22.78
CA ASN A 229 5.28 -4.46 23.18
C ASN A 229 5.81 -3.06 22.85
N ALA A 230 4.94 -2.04 22.92
CA ALA A 230 5.29 -0.69 22.55
C ALA A 230 6.29 -0.08 23.53
N TYR A 231 7.34 0.55 23.01
CA TYR A 231 8.24 1.36 23.81
C TYR A 231 8.78 2.56 23.03
N ILE A 232 9.14 3.58 23.76
CA ILE A 232 9.82 4.79 23.28
C ILE A 232 11.07 4.96 24.13
N ILE A 233 12.22 5.07 23.48
CA ILE A 233 13.50 5.40 24.10
C ILE A 233 13.87 6.81 23.65
N THR A 234 14.13 7.68 24.60
CA THR A 234 14.78 8.98 24.39
C THR A 234 16.22 8.90 24.93
N ASN A 235 16.96 10.03 24.92
CA ASN A 235 18.33 10.03 25.44
C ASN A 235 18.39 9.54 26.90
N ASP A 236 17.45 9.97 27.72
CA ASP A 236 17.50 9.80 29.18
C ASP A 236 16.37 8.93 29.73
N GLN A 237 15.34 8.65 28.93
CA GLN A 237 14.15 7.97 29.40
C GLN A 237 13.68 6.84 28.48
N THR A 238 13.07 5.84 29.09
CA THR A 238 12.37 4.77 28.38
C THR A 238 10.94 4.66 28.88
N ILE A 239 9.98 4.72 27.98
CA ILE A 239 8.56 4.51 28.27
C ILE A 239 8.15 3.20 27.60
N LYS A 240 7.56 2.29 28.39
CA LYS A 240 6.99 1.01 27.88
C LYS A 240 5.54 0.90 28.28
N GLY A 241 4.76 0.16 27.47
CA GLY A 241 3.37 -0.19 27.75
C GLY A 241 2.83 -1.14 26.69
N ASP A 242 1.70 -1.77 26.97
CA ASP A 242 1.02 -2.58 25.95
C ASP A 242 0.55 -1.71 24.78
N SER A 243 0.20 -0.45 25.08
CA SER A 243 -0.18 0.56 24.10
C SER A 243 0.33 1.93 24.52
N ILE A 244 0.85 2.69 23.55
CA ILE A 244 1.24 4.09 23.73
C ILE A 244 0.47 4.90 22.70
N TRP A 245 -0.29 5.88 23.16
CA TRP A 245 -1.06 6.83 22.36
C TRP A 245 -0.52 8.24 22.55
N TYR A 246 -0.45 9.02 21.49
CA TYR A 246 0.03 10.39 21.55
C TYR A 246 -0.71 11.29 20.57
N ASN A 247 -1.17 12.44 21.05
CA ASN A 247 -1.71 13.51 20.24
C ASN A 247 -0.77 14.70 20.26
N ARG A 248 -0.03 14.89 19.17
CA ARG A 248 0.99 15.94 19.05
C ARG A 248 0.41 17.35 19.10
N LYS A 249 -0.84 17.56 18.63
CA LYS A 249 -1.46 18.89 18.62
C LYS A 249 -1.74 19.45 19.99
N ILE A 250 -2.08 18.59 20.93
CA ILE A 250 -2.42 18.98 22.30
C ILE A 250 -1.35 18.59 23.30
N GLY A 251 -0.25 17.97 22.85
CA GLY A 251 0.87 17.57 23.70
C GLY A 251 0.48 16.56 24.78
N ILE A 252 -0.44 15.63 24.50
CA ILE A 252 -0.85 14.61 25.49
C ILE A 252 -0.45 13.23 25.01
N GLY A 253 0.38 12.56 25.84
CA GLY A 253 0.77 11.16 25.68
C GLY A 253 0.13 10.28 26.76
N LYS A 254 -0.20 9.03 26.40
CA LYS A 254 -0.72 8.01 27.33
C LYS A 254 -0.04 6.67 27.06
N ALA A 255 0.56 6.08 28.08
CA ALA A 255 0.98 4.68 28.08
C ALA A 255 -0.01 3.87 28.94
N MET A 256 -0.46 2.73 28.44
CA MET A 256 -1.55 1.96 29.02
C MET A 256 -1.18 0.50 29.16
N LYS A 257 -1.47 -0.06 30.31
CA LYS A 257 -1.22 -1.44 30.75
C LYS A 257 0.27 -1.79 30.78
N ASN A 258 0.70 -2.43 31.85
CA ASN A 258 2.09 -2.84 32.06
C ASN A 258 3.07 -1.67 31.83
N VAL A 259 2.69 -0.50 32.35
CA VAL A 259 3.48 0.72 32.15
C VAL A 259 4.77 0.63 32.97
N LYS A 260 5.89 0.97 32.31
CA LYS A 260 7.20 1.13 32.93
C LYS A 260 7.87 2.38 32.38
N LEU A 261 8.12 3.35 33.26
CA LEU A 261 8.94 4.52 32.97
C LEU A 261 10.31 4.30 33.61
N ILE A 262 11.38 4.53 32.89
CA ILE A 262 12.76 4.44 33.38
C ILE A 262 13.43 5.77 33.07
N ASP A 263 13.98 6.42 34.08
CA ASP A 263 14.86 7.57 33.94
C ASP A 263 16.28 7.12 34.34
N THR A 264 17.17 7.13 33.37
CA THR A 264 18.55 6.66 33.56
C THR A 264 19.47 7.71 34.19
N THR A 265 19.06 8.98 34.19
CA THR A 265 19.85 10.06 34.83
C THR A 265 19.62 10.16 36.32
N GLN A 266 18.41 9.79 36.75
CA GLN A 266 18.01 9.84 38.17
C GLN A 266 17.94 8.47 38.82
N ASP A 267 18.22 7.39 38.09
CA ASP A 267 18.06 6.00 38.56
C ASP A 267 16.65 5.68 39.05
N ILE A 268 15.64 6.25 38.42
CA ILE A 268 14.24 6.10 38.79
C ILE A 268 13.55 5.11 37.85
N THR A 269 12.76 4.21 38.42
CA THR A 269 11.79 3.38 37.70
C THR A 269 10.40 3.58 38.32
N ILE A 270 9.40 3.86 37.49
CA ILE A 270 8.00 3.97 37.89
C ILE A 270 7.19 2.93 37.12
N LEU A 271 6.45 2.12 37.86
CA LEU A 271 5.52 1.11 37.31
C LEU A 271 4.08 1.60 37.54
N GLY A 272 3.13 1.13 36.71
CA GLY A 272 1.72 1.42 36.86
C GLY A 272 0.87 0.85 35.73
N ASP A 273 -0.44 1.10 35.78
CA ASP A 273 -1.37 0.65 34.73
C ASP A 273 -1.64 1.72 33.67
N LEU A 274 -1.47 3.00 34.05
CA LEU A 274 -1.66 4.15 33.18
C LEU A 274 -0.63 5.23 33.51
N ALA A 275 0.08 5.70 32.49
CA ALA A 275 0.84 6.95 32.54
C ALA A 275 0.24 7.97 31.60
N ILE A 276 0.14 9.23 32.03
CA ILE A 276 -0.26 10.36 31.21
C ILE A 276 0.83 11.41 31.31
N HIS A 277 1.28 11.88 30.14
CA HIS A 277 2.24 12.97 30.02
C HIS A 277 1.59 14.18 29.36
N TYR A 278 1.75 15.35 29.96
CA TYR A 278 1.30 16.65 29.50
C TYR A 278 2.53 17.46 29.10
N GLU A 279 2.89 17.37 27.80
CA GLU A 279 4.12 17.98 27.26
C GLU A 279 4.20 19.49 27.53
N PHE A 280 3.12 20.23 27.30
CA PHE A 280 3.11 21.69 27.49
C PHE A 280 3.16 22.14 28.94
N LEU A 281 2.89 21.24 29.88
CA LEU A 281 2.98 21.49 31.33
C LEU A 281 4.23 20.89 31.94
N ASP A 282 4.99 20.10 31.15
CA ASP A 282 6.11 19.29 31.65
C ASP A 282 5.73 18.44 32.87
N GLN A 283 4.55 17.82 32.82
CA GLN A 283 4.00 17.05 33.93
C GLN A 283 3.66 15.62 33.49
N SER A 284 3.97 14.68 34.36
CA SER A 284 3.60 13.28 34.20
C SER A 284 2.85 12.77 35.42
N MET A 285 1.86 11.92 35.17
CA MET A 285 1.10 11.23 36.20
C MET A 285 1.12 9.74 35.92
N VAL A 286 1.42 8.93 36.92
CA VAL A 286 1.27 7.47 36.86
C VAL A 286 0.25 7.04 37.89
N THR A 287 -0.67 6.15 37.47
CA THR A 287 -1.76 5.67 38.31
C THR A 287 -2.09 4.21 38.04
N GLY A 288 -2.85 3.58 38.93
CA GLY A 288 -3.18 2.17 38.87
C GLY A 288 -1.99 1.31 39.28
N ASN A 289 -1.99 0.80 40.54
CA ASN A 289 -0.89 0.00 41.10
C ASN A 289 0.47 0.69 40.96
N ALA A 290 0.50 2.01 41.15
CA ALA A 290 1.71 2.79 40.94
C ALA A 290 2.78 2.43 41.98
N LEU A 291 3.99 2.09 41.50
CA LEU A 291 5.16 1.79 42.30
C LEU A 291 6.33 2.66 41.85
N PHE A 292 6.91 3.43 42.78
CA PHE A 292 8.11 4.21 42.53
C PHE A 292 9.33 3.47 43.11
N ILE A 293 10.37 3.31 42.31
CA ILE A 293 11.60 2.64 42.67
C ILE A 293 12.76 3.59 42.36
N GLN A 294 13.57 3.90 43.36
CA GLN A 294 14.80 4.67 43.18
C GLN A 294 15.97 3.92 43.75
N ALA A 295 17.04 3.75 42.99
CA ALA A 295 18.27 3.14 43.43
C ALA A 295 19.15 4.20 44.13
N PHE A 296 19.64 3.88 45.34
CA PHE A 296 20.60 4.69 46.06
C PHE A 296 21.85 3.86 46.30
N GLN A 297 22.94 4.17 45.61
CA GLN A 297 24.20 3.44 45.70
C GLN A 297 24.00 1.92 45.50
N GLU A 298 24.02 1.14 46.60
CA GLU A 298 23.76 -0.30 46.57
C GLU A 298 22.36 -0.70 47.06
N ASP A 299 21.53 0.27 47.54
CA ASP A 299 20.18 0.04 48.05
C ASP A 299 19.09 0.60 47.14
N SER A 300 17.89 0.03 47.23
CA SER A 300 16.71 0.48 46.50
C SER A 300 15.60 0.88 47.47
N LEU A 301 14.93 2.01 47.22
CA LEU A 301 13.74 2.45 47.96
C LEU A 301 12.49 1.98 47.17
N PHE A 302 11.54 1.34 47.89
CA PHE A 302 10.29 0.84 47.34
C PHE A 302 9.09 1.55 47.92
#